data_1017ab65cd3f85ed017c71dc1f9f695b
#
_entry.id   1017ab65cd3f85ed017c71dc1f9f695b
#
_cell.length_a   1.000
_cell.length_b   1.000
_cell.length_c   1.000
_cell.angle_alpha   90.00
_cell.angle_beta   90.00
_cell.angle_gamma   90.00
#
_symmetry.space_group_name_H-M   'P 1'
#
loop_
_entity.id
_entity.type
_entity.pdbx_description
1 polymer ?
#
loop_
_entity_poly.entity_id
_entity_poly.type
_entity_poly.pdbx_seq_one_letter_code
_entity_poly.pdbx_strand_id
1 'polypeptide(L)'
;MILGIHHVALGVPDFDRGLVFYRDVLGFEVVQTSQFNGDMPLADQAIGLPAVAARMAMLKAGNAYLELWQYTHPAPQDRRGRPCDYGYAHFALQVDGLQQEYARLVAAGMEFVGPPVEFGTSAAIYGKDPFGNVIELYEIRDKRIAQLARPA
;
A
#
# COMPACT_ATOMS: atom_id res chain seq x y z
N MET A 1 7.88 19.90 14.96
CA MET A 1 7.18 18.80 15.65
C MET A 1 6.69 17.80 14.59
N ILE A 2 6.98 16.50 14.75
CA ILE A 2 6.43 15.43 13.89
C ILE A 2 5.06 15.05 14.45
N LEU A 3 4.02 15.03 13.60
CA LEU A 3 2.65 14.67 14.00
C LEU A 3 2.37 13.17 13.88
N GLY A 4 3.03 12.48 12.94
CA GLY A 4 2.85 11.06 12.68
C GLY A 4 3.22 10.67 11.26
N ILE A 5 2.91 9.44 10.87
CA ILE A 5 3.05 8.97 9.50
C ILE A 5 1.84 9.44 8.70
N HIS A 6 2.07 10.27 7.68
CA HIS A 6 1.00 10.76 6.82
C HIS A 6 0.67 9.74 5.72
N HIS A 7 1.68 9.26 4.98
CA HIS A 7 1.49 8.31 3.88
C HIS A 7 2.66 7.34 3.73
N VAL A 8 2.39 6.27 3.03
CA VAL A 8 3.38 5.36 2.44
C VAL A 8 3.27 5.47 0.93
N ALA A 9 4.39 5.51 0.21
CA ALA A 9 4.40 5.59 -1.24
C ALA A 9 4.75 4.24 -1.86
N LEU A 10 4.03 3.85 -2.92
CA LEU A 10 4.25 2.65 -3.71
C LEU A 10 4.41 2.99 -5.19
N GLY A 11 5.46 2.45 -5.80
CA GLY A 11 5.64 2.47 -7.25
C GLY A 11 4.96 1.29 -7.93
N VAL A 12 4.25 1.57 -9.03
CA VAL A 12 3.60 0.54 -9.85
C VAL A 12 3.90 0.78 -11.34
N PRO A 13 4.01 -0.27 -12.15
CA PRO A 13 4.25 -0.13 -13.59
C PRO A 13 2.98 0.24 -14.39
N ASP A 14 1.81 0.03 -13.83
CA ASP A 14 0.50 0.29 -14.44
C ASP A 14 -0.40 1.00 -13.42
N PHE A 15 -0.58 2.30 -13.61
CA PHE A 15 -1.34 3.15 -12.70
C PHE A 15 -2.82 2.77 -12.63
N ASP A 16 -3.44 2.53 -13.80
CA ASP A 16 -4.89 2.29 -13.84
C ASP A 16 -5.24 0.94 -13.21
N ARG A 17 -4.46 -0.10 -13.48
CA ARG A 17 -4.59 -1.40 -12.80
C ARG A 17 -4.32 -1.30 -11.30
N GLY A 18 -3.32 -0.51 -10.90
CA GLY A 18 -3.05 -0.22 -9.48
C GLY A 18 -4.22 0.48 -8.82
N LEU A 19 -4.75 1.50 -9.46
CA LEU A 19 -5.89 2.26 -8.94
C LEU A 19 -7.13 1.39 -8.74
N VAL A 20 -7.43 0.51 -9.69
CA VAL A 20 -8.52 -0.49 -9.56
C VAL A 20 -8.28 -1.37 -8.34
N PHE A 21 -7.08 -1.88 -8.13
CA PHE A 21 -6.80 -2.75 -6.99
C PHE A 21 -6.95 -2.01 -5.65
N TYR A 22 -6.31 -0.86 -5.49
CA TYR A 22 -6.32 -0.15 -4.21
C TYR A 22 -7.68 0.51 -3.91
N ARG A 23 -8.37 1.05 -4.92
CA ARG A 23 -9.69 1.65 -4.76
C ARG A 23 -10.81 0.62 -4.68
N ASP A 24 -10.90 -0.29 -5.66
CA ASP A 24 -12.09 -1.14 -5.83
C ASP A 24 -11.97 -2.47 -5.06
N VAL A 25 -10.75 -3.03 -4.95
CA VAL A 25 -10.53 -4.29 -4.23
C VAL A 25 -10.25 -4.05 -2.75
N LEU A 26 -9.35 -3.11 -2.41
CA LEU A 26 -9.06 -2.78 -1.00
C LEU A 26 -10.02 -1.77 -0.39
N GLY A 27 -10.80 -1.03 -1.21
CA GLY A 27 -11.80 -0.09 -0.73
C GLY A 27 -11.23 1.26 -0.28
N PHE A 28 -10.04 1.66 -0.76
CA PHE A 28 -9.46 2.95 -0.41
C PHE A 28 -10.11 4.08 -1.20
N GLU A 29 -10.29 5.23 -0.56
CA GLU A 29 -10.87 6.42 -1.17
C GLU A 29 -9.81 7.23 -1.90
N VAL A 30 -10.01 7.52 -3.20
CA VAL A 30 -9.13 8.43 -3.95
C VAL A 30 -9.44 9.87 -3.54
N VAL A 31 -8.50 10.54 -2.88
CA VAL A 31 -8.67 11.91 -2.41
C VAL A 31 -8.00 12.94 -3.32
N GLN A 32 -7.01 12.53 -4.10
CA GLN A 32 -6.30 13.40 -5.04
C GLN A 32 -5.65 12.58 -6.15
N THR A 33 -5.56 13.16 -7.34
CA THR A 33 -4.70 12.67 -8.43
C THR A 33 -3.85 13.81 -8.98
N SER A 34 -2.64 13.48 -9.45
CA SER A 34 -1.71 14.45 -10.03
C SER A 34 -1.00 13.85 -11.24
N GLN A 35 -0.66 14.72 -12.20
CA GLN A 35 0.13 14.41 -13.37
C GLN A 35 1.38 15.29 -13.38
N PHE A 36 2.53 14.66 -13.55
CA PHE A 36 3.84 15.30 -13.67
C PHE A 36 4.34 15.06 -15.10
N ASN A 37 4.75 16.13 -15.79
CA ASN A 37 5.09 16.06 -17.23
C ASN A 37 6.57 16.38 -17.50
N GLY A 38 7.43 16.36 -16.48
CA GLY A 38 8.86 16.68 -16.62
C GLY A 38 9.18 18.17 -16.63
N ASP A 39 8.21 19.03 -16.30
CA ASP A 39 8.30 20.49 -16.35
C ASP A 39 7.95 21.17 -15.00
N MET A 40 8.11 20.44 -13.90
CA MET A 40 7.78 20.92 -12.55
C MET A 40 9.03 21.00 -11.66
N PRO A 41 9.85 22.07 -11.75
CA PRO A 41 11.13 22.16 -11.03
C PRO A 41 11.03 22.04 -9.51
N LEU A 42 9.91 22.47 -8.90
CA LEU A 42 9.69 22.34 -7.45
C LEU A 42 9.43 20.88 -7.05
N ALA A 43 8.75 20.10 -7.89
CA ALA A 43 8.57 18.67 -7.66
C ALA A 43 9.90 17.93 -7.80
N ASP A 44 10.67 18.25 -8.85
CA ASP A 44 12.01 17.70 -9.07
C ASP A 44 12.92 17.94 -7.87
N GLN A 45 12.92 19.16 -7.35
CA GLN A 45 13.70 19.55 -6.18
C GLN A 45 13.24 18.79 -4.92
N ALA A 46 11.94 18.70 -4.69
CA ALA A 46 11.39 18.03 -3.51
C ALA A 46 11.63 16.52 -3.53
N ILE A 47 11.51 15.88 -4.71
CA ILE A 47 11.72 14.42 -4.90
C ILE A 47 13.21 14.09 -5.02
N GLY A 48 14.04 15.05 -5.43
CA GLY A 48 15.48 14.84 -5.69
C GLY A 48 15.77 14.09 -7.00
N LEU A 49 14.88 14.17 -7.97
CA LEU A 49 15.01 13.55 -9.28
C LEU A 49 14.78 14.58 -10.40
N PRO A 50 15.52 14.50 -11.52
CA PRO A 50 15.37 15.46 -12.62
C PRO A 50 14.17 15.12 -13.52
N ALA A 51 13.49 16.15 -14.00
CA ALA A 51 12.45 16.08 -15.02
C ALA A 51 11.40 14.99 -14.75
N VAL A 52 10.86 14.99 -13.54
CA VAL A 52 9.90 13.96 -13.08
C VAL A 52 8.67 13.93 -13.97
N ALA A 53 8.45 12.80 -14.65
CA ALA A 53 7.21 12.50 -15.35
C ALA A 53 6.55 11.28 -14.70
N ALA A 54 5.34 11.46 -14.19
CA ALA A 54 4.65 10.45 -13.41
C ALA A 54 3.15 10.72 -13.32
N ARG A 55 2.38 9.68 -13.01
CA ARG A 55 1.01 9.78 -12.50
C ARG A 55 1.01 9.42 -11.02
N MET A 56 0.24 10.13 -10.21
CA MET A 56 0.12 9.89 -8.77
C MET A 56 -1.35 9.93 -8.35
N ALA A 57 -1.72 9.04 -7.44
CA ALA A 57 -2.97 9.13 -6.69
C ALA A 57 -2.67 9.06 -5.18
N MET A 58 -3.29 9.96 -4.42
CA MET A 58 -3.37 9.87 -2.97
C MET A 58 -4.67 9.15 -2.62
N LEU A 59 -4.55 8.03 -1.90
CA LEU A 59 -5.68 7.23 -1.45
C LEU A 59 -5.74 7.22 0.08
N LYS A 60 -6.94 7.40 0.62
CA LYS A 60 -7.18 7.33 2.06
C LYS A 60 -7.42 5.89 2.48
N ALA A 61 -6.61 5.39 3.41
CA ALA A 61 -6.65 4.03 3.95
C ALA A 61 -6.94 4.09 5.46
N GLY A 62 -8.15 4.46 5.84
CA GLY A 62 -8.52 4.58 7.25
C GLY A 62 -7.77 5.69 7.98
N ASN A 63 -6.73 5.33 8.73
CA ASN A 63 -5.94 6.24 9.57
C ASN A 63 -4.71 6.87 8.89
N ALA A 64 -4.38 6.46 7.67
CA ALA A 64 -3.22 6.94 6.91
C ALA A 64 -3.58 7.08 5.44
N TYR A 65 -2.62 7.55 4.64
CA TYR A 65 -2.76 7.62 3.20
C TYR A 65 -1.75 6.69 2.52
N LEU A 66 -2.08 6.32 1.28
CA LEU A 66 -1.19 5.64 0.35
C LEU A 66 -1.02 6.52 -0.87
N GLU A 67 0.22 6.80 -1.27
CA GLU A 67 0.52 7.37 -2.57
C GLU A 67 0.83 6.27 -3.58
N LEU A 68 0.04 6.17 -4.61
CA LEU A 68 0.28 5.27 -5.73
C LEU A 68 0.96 6.05 -6.86
N TRP A 69 2.17 5.64 -7.24
CA TRP A 69 2.99 6.31 -8.24
C TRP A 69 3.28 5.41 -9.44
N GLN A 70 3.09 5.94 -10.64
CA GLN A 70 3.65 5.38 -11.87
C GLN A 70 4.62 6.41 -12.47
N TYR A 71 5.92 6.17 -12.33
CA TYR A 71 6.94 6.98 -12.99
C TYR A 71 7.14 6.52 -14.44
N THR A 72 7.33 7.50 -15.34
CA THR A 72 7.80 7.27 -16.69
C THR A 72 9.18 7.88 -16.91
N HIS A 73 9.53 8.91 -16.14
CA HIS A 73 10.87 9.49 -16.09
C HIS A 73 11.18 10.03 -14.68
N PRO A 74 12.41 9.82 -14.15
CA PRO A 74 13.42 8.86 -14.66
C PRO A 74 12.86 7.42 -14.71
N ALA A 75 13.41 6.60 -15.60
CA ALA A 75 12.96 5.22 -15.75
C ALA A 75 13.08 4.45 -14.44
N PRO A 76 11.99 3.87 -13.91
CA PRO A 76 12.02 3.15 -12.64
C PRO A 76 12.81 1.84 -12.76
N GLN A 77 13.43 1.44 -11.65
CA GLN A 77 14.04 0.13 -11.50
C GLN A 77 13.17 -0.73 -10.60
N ASP A 78 13.05 -2.01 -10.92
CA ASP A 78 12.41 -2.97 -10.04
C ASP A 78 13.32 -3.22 -8.81
N ARG A 79 12.83 -2.85 -7.63
CA ARG A 79 13.52 -3.06 -6.35
C ARG A 79 12.68 -3.86 -5.36
N ARG A 80 11.66 -4.57 -5.85
CA ARG A 80 10.86 -5.46 -5.01
C ARG A 80 11.73 -6.59 -4.49
N GLY A 81 11.68 -6.81 -3.18
CA GLY A 81 12.50 -7.79 -2.49
C GLY A 81 11.67 -8.76 -1.64
N ARG A 82 12.37 -9.59 -0.89
CA ARG A 82 11.74 -10.46 0.12
C ARG A 82 11.43 -9.64 1.37
N PRO A 83 10.49 -10.06 2.22
CA PRO A 83 10.20 -9.36 3.49
C PRO A 83 11.38 -9.20 4.45
N CYS A 84 12.45 -9.97 4.24
CA CYS A 84 13.69 -9.91 5.05
C CYS A 84 14.80 -9.02 4.47
N ASP A 85 14.58 -8.43 3.29
CA ASP A 85 15.59 -7.58 2.66
C ASP A 85 15.52 -6.15 3.24
N TYR A 86 16.64 -5.43 3.21
CA TYR A 86 16.70 -4.07 3.76
C TYR A 86 15.84 -3.10 2.93
N GLY A 87 15.13 -2.21 3.60
CA GLY A 87 14.26 -1.19 3.02
C GLY A 87 12.82 -1.32 3.50
N TYR A 88 11.89 -0.76 2.72
CA TYR A 88 10.46 -0.92 3.00
C TYR A 88 9.99 -2.30 2.53
N ALA A 89 9.80 -3.21 3.49
CA ALA A 89 9.44 -4.60 3.21
C ALA A 89 7.95 -4.75 2.90
N HIS A 90 7.08 -4.13 3.70
CA HIS A 90 5.61 -4.19 3.56
C HIS A 90 4.93 -3.07 4.35
N PHE A 91 3.65 -2.91 4.15
CA PHE A 91 2.75 -2.27 5.11
C PHE A 91 1.64 -3.25 5.51
N ALA A 92 1.10 -3.08 6.72
CA ALA A 92 0.06 -3.94 7.24
C ALA A 92 -1.29 -3.22 7.25
N LEU A 93 -2.34 -3.95 6.89
CA LEU A 93 -3.74 -3.55 7.02
C LEU A 93 -4.34 -4.30 8.21
N GLN A 94 -4.74 -3.57 9.25
CA GLN A 94 -5.53 -4.17 10.32
C GLN A 94 -6.93 -4.47 9.79
N VAL A 95 -7.34 -5.73 9.93
CA VAL A 95 -8.64 -6.23 9.49
C VAL A 95 -9.45 -6.76 10.67
N ASP A 96 -10.76 -6.83 10.50
CA ASP A 96 -11.69 -7.48 11.40
C ASP A 96 -12.29 -8.69 10.67
N GLY A 97 -11.98 -9.91 11.15
CA GLY A 97 -12.35 -11.15 10.46
C GLY A 97 -11.37 -11.54 9.35
N LEU A 98 -10.12 -11.81 9.71
CA LEU A 98 -9.04 -12.13 8.78
C LEU A 98 -9.39 -13.25 7.78
N GLN A 99 -10.07 -14.31 8.21
CA GLN A 99 -10.45 -15.42 7.32
C GLN A 99 -11.41 -14.97 6.21
N GLN A 100 -12.34 -14.09 6.52
CA GLN A 100 -13.31 -13.55 5.56
C GLN A 100 -12.62 -12.62 4.56
N GLU A 101 -11.76 -11.71 5.05
CA GLU A 101 -10.99 -10.81 4.19
C GLU A 101 -10.00 -11.56 3.30
N TYR A 102 -9.32 -12.57 3.84
CA TYR A 102 -8.46 -13.45 3.05
C TYR A 102 -9.25 -14.12 1.90
N ALA A 103 -10.39 -14.74 2.20
CA ALA A 103 -11.21 -15.40 1.17
C ALA A 103 -11.70 -14.41 0.10
N ARG A 104 -12.14 -13.22 0.52
CA ARG A 104 -12.57 -12.14 -0.37
C ARG A 104 -11.47 -11.68 -1.30
N LEU A 105 -10.27 -11.46 -0.77
CA LEU A 105 -9.12 -10.97 -1.53
C LEU A 105 -8.54 -12.05 -2.45
N VAL A 106 -8.53 -13.31 -2.04
CA VAL A 106 -8.20 -14.45 -2.93
C VAL A 106 -9.17 -14.49 -4.12
N ALA A 107 -10.47 -14.37 -3.87
CA ALA A 107 -11.47 -14.33 -4.94
C ALA A 107 -11.32 -13.12 -5.87
N ALA A 108 -10.77 -12.00 -5.37
CA ALA A 108 -10.43 -10.82 -6.15
C ALA A 108 -9.06 -10.92 -6.86
N GLY A 109 -8.37 -12.04 -6.75
CA GLY A 109 -7.11 -12.30 -7.44
C GLY A 109 -5.85 -11.85 -6.71
N MET A 110 -5.93 -11.51 -5.41
CA MET A 110 -4.75 -11.25 -4.59
C MET A 110 -4.02 -12.57 -4.29
N GLU A 111 -2.71 -12.58 -4.49
CA GLU A 111 -1.87 -13.73 -4.17
C GLU A 111 -1.38 -13.66 -2.73
N PHE A 112 -1.39 -14.80 -2.03
CA PHE A 112 -0.91 -14.93 -0.66
C PHE A 112 0.16 -16.03 -0.55
N VAL A 113 1.04 -15.91 0.46
CA VAL A 113 2.10 -16.91 0.71
C VAL A 113 1.56 -18.23 1.26
N GLY A 114 0.30 -18.24 1.70
CA GLY A 114 -0.39 -19.42 2.27
C GLY A 114 -1.69 -19.01 2.94
N PRO A 115 -2.29 -19.86 3.77
CA PRO A 115 -3.45 -19.53 4.59
C PRO A 115 -3.04 -18.64 5.78
N PRO A 116 -3.98 -17.87 6.38
CA PRO A 116 -3.74 -17.11 7.60
C PRO A 116 -3.17 -17.95 8.74
N VAL A 117 -2.23 -17.37 9.48
CA VAL A 117 -1.55 -18.03 10.61
C VAL A 117 -2.01 -17.40 11.92
N GLU A 118 -2.35 -18.26 12.88
CA GLU A 118 -2.85 -17.91 14.20
C GLU A 118 -1.71 -17.82 15.22
N PHE A 119 -1.65 -16.71 15.95
CA PHE A 119 -0.68 -16.48 17.02
C PHE A 119 -1.34 -16.39 18.42
N GLY A 120 -2.63 -16.76 18.52
CA GLY A 120 -3.43 -16.67 19.75
C GLY A 120 -3.98 -15.27 20.01
N THR A 121 -3.14 -14.26 20.19
CA THR A 121 -3.54 -12.87 20.42
C THR A 121 -3.75 -12.06 19.14
N SER A 122 -3.30 -12.60 18.02
CA SER A 122 -3.41 -12.02 16.69
C SER A 122 -3.40 -13.12 15.63
N ALA A 123 -3.71 -12.75 14.41
CA ALA A 123 -3.52 -13.59 13.23
C ALA A 123 -3.01 -12.73 12.07
N ALA A 124 -2.22 -13.30 11.17
CA ALA A 124 -1.64 -12.56 10.07
C ALA A 124 -1.41 -13.42 8.83
N ILE A 125 -1.27 -12.76 7.69
CA ILE A 125 -0.83 -13.35 6.43
C ILE A 125 -0.24 -12.28 5.51
N TYR A 126 0.83 -12.60 4.81
CA TYR A 126 1.40 -11.78 3.75
C TYR A 126 0.81 -12.16 2.40
N GLY A 127 0.42 -11.14 1.66
CA GLY A 127 0.00 -11.23 0.28
C GLY A 127 0.72 -10.22 -0.59
N LYS A 128 0.38 -10.20 -1.87
CA LYS A 128 0.97 -9.31 -2.86
C LYS A 128 -0.11 -8.60 -3.65
N ASP A 129 0.11 -7.31 -3.91
CA ASP A 129 -0.67 -6.61 -4.91
C ASP A 129 -0.41 -7.17 -6.32
N PRO A 130 -1.12 -6.73 -7.38
CA PRO A 130 -0.95 -7.23 -8.74
C PRO A 130 0.46 -7.04 -9.32
N PHE A 131 1.33 -6.32 -8.64
CA PHE A 131 2.70 -6.01 -9.09
C PHE A 131 3.77 -6.64 -8.20
N GLY A 132 3.37 -7.32 -7.12
CA GLY A 132 4.27 -8.00 -6.20
C GLY A 132 4.72 -7.18 -4.99
N ASN A 133 4.14 -5.97 -4.76
CA ASN A 133 4.34 -5.25 -3.51
C ASN A 133 3.68 -6.03 -2.35
N VAL A 134 4.41 -6.16 -1.23
CA VAL A 134 3.96 -6.99 -0.12
C VAL A 134 3.00 -6.21 0.77
N ILE A 135 1.85 -6.81 1.07
CA ILE A 135 0.82 -6.30 1.98
C ILE A 135 0.54 -7.37 3.02
N GLU A 136 0.61 -7.01 4.30
CA GLU A 136 0.20 -7.88 5.40
C GLU A 136 -1.27 -7.63 5.74
N LEU A 137 -2.07 -8.69 5.90
CA LEU A 137 -3.34 -8.61 6.62
C LEU A 137 -3.08 -9.01 8.06
N TYR A 138 -3.52 -8.18 9.00
CA TYR A 138 -3.25 -8.36 10.42
C TYR A 138 -4.51 -8.17 11.25
N GLU A 139 -4.94 -9.21 11.95
CA GLU A 139 -6.05 -9.17 12.89
C GLU A 139 -5.54 -9.18 14.33
N ILE A 140 -5.95 -8.22 15.13
CA ILE A 140 -5.61 -8.12 16.55
C ILE A 140 -6.83 -8.52 17.37
N ARG A 141 -6.67 -9.55 18.23
CA ARG A 141 -7.74 -10.08 19.09
C ARG A 141 -7.58 -9.70 20.55
N ASP A 142 -6.37 -9.38 20.98
CA ASP A 142 -6.08 -8.95 22.35
C ASP A 142 -6.14 -7.43 22.44
N LYS A 143 -7.11 -6.90 23.22
CA LYS A 143 -7.29 -5.46 23.43
C LYS A 143 -6.10 -4.76 24.10
N ARG A 144 -5.17 -5.51 24.66
CA ARG A 144 -3.91 -4.99 25.26
C ARG A 144 -2.86 -4.65 24.20
N ILE A 145 -2.98 -5.17 22.99
CA ILE A 145 -2.11 -4.86 21.86
C ILE A 145 -2.62 -3.56 21.22
N ALA A 146 -1.70 -2.67 20.85
CA ALA A 146 -2.05 -1.44 20.14
C ALA A 146 -2.78 -1.75 18.83
N GLN A 147 -3.94 -1.17 18.65
CA GLN A 147 -4.81 -1.41 17.50
C GLN A 147 -5.50 -0.13 17.05
N LEU A 148 -5.95 -0.11 15.81
CA LEU A 148 -6.73 0.98 15.28
C LEU A 148 -8.15 0.96 15.85
N ALA A 149 -8.73 2.15 16.03
CA ALA A 149 -10.14 2.26 16.36
C ALA A 149 -10.98 1.81 15.14
N ARG A 150 -12.08 1.09 15.42
CA ARG A 150 -13.05 0.78 14.36
C ARG A 150 -13.67 2.09 13.87
N PRO A 151 -13.88 2.24 12.56
CA PRO A 151 -14.68 3.35 12.05
C PRO A 151 -16.07 3.37 12.73
N ALA A 152 -16.55 4.57 13.01
CA ALA A 152 -17.88 4.77 13.56
C ALA A 152 -18.97 4.42 12.54
#